data_e3741a2786de6a34d0cb1a0fb47d95d9
#
_entry.id   e3741a2786de6a34d0cb1a0fb47d95d9
#
_cell.length_a   1.000
_cell.length_b   1.000
_cell.length_c   1.000
_cell.angle_alpha   90.00
_cell.angle_beta   90.00
_cell.angle_gamma   90.00
#
_symmetry.space_group_name_H-M   'P 1'
#
loop_
_entity.id
_entity.type
_entity.pdbx_description
1 polymer ?
#
loop_
_entity_poly.entity_id
_entity_poly.type
_entity_poly.pdbx_seq_one_letter_code
_entity_poly.pdbx_strand_id
1 'polypeptide(L)'
;MKKPMQKIRACLQKTPNALLCALGAVVFLAGFYFLCYRTPLNEVWLPTTMNNDEALYNRQVVSVLTHGGPQGYFGYQESTADIGRYGTWGPLLIWAYALPGLLFGASVNVVLWCNLLLIAVGIAVFARCARLNYWQCIALCGALFSIMLPLRSCVSGASEAMHYMLALLIVGTAAALHRSGKTGWLIACAAACAVETIFRPYALLFWVFPLTAVWQN
;
A
#
# COMPACT_ATOMS: atom_id res chain seq x y z
N MET A 1 -3.14 35.61 -23.64
CA MET A 1 -3.55 34.34 -23.03
C MET A 1 -2.48 33.22 -22.99
N LYS A 2 -1.35 33.25 -23.74
CA LYS A 2 -0.32 32.18 -23.75
C LYS A 2 0.57 32.12 -22.50
N LYS A 3 0.84 33.23 -21.81
CA LYS A 3 1.73 33.31 -20.62
C LYS A 3 1.29 32.52 -19.39
N PRO A 4 -0.01 32.49 -18.96
CA PRO A 4 -0.40 31.70 -17.78
C PRO A 4 -0.30 30.20 -18.02
N MET A 5 -0.66 29.69 -19.20
CA MET A 5 -0.53 28.27 -19.54
C MET A 5 0.93 27.80 -19.57
N GLN A 6 1.88 28.64 -20.02
CA GLN A 6 3.30 28.30 -19.99
C GLN A 6 3.83 28.18 -18.55
N LYS A 7 3.40 29.06 -17.64
CA LYS A 7 3.77 28.96 -16.21
C LYS A 7 3.22 27.72 -15.55
N ILE A 8 1.96 27.36 -15.81
CA ILE A 8 1.34 26.13 -15.30
C ILE A 8 2.11 24.91 -15.83
N ARG A 9 2.39 24.85 -17.13
CA ARG A 9 3.14 23.75 -17.74
C ARG A 9 4.54 23.60 -17.14
N ALA A 10 5.25 24.70 -16.93
CA ALA A 10 6.57 24.71 -16.31
C ALA A 10 6.53 24.27 -14.83
N CYS A 11 5.46 24.63 -14.09
CA CYS A 11 5.25 24.17 -12.73
C CYS A 11 5.02 22.66 -12.68
N LEU A 12 4.17 22.13 -13.57
CA LEU A 12 3.84 20.71 -13.61
C LEU A 12 5.00 19.81 -14.08
N GLN A 13 6.01 20.39 -14.75
CA GLN A 13 7.23 19.67 -15.13
C GLN A 13 8.27 19.59 -14.00
N LYS A 14 8.09 20.36 -12.90
CA LYS A 14 8.99 20.26 -11.75
C LYS A 14 8.77 18.93 -11.02
N THR A 15 9.84 18.39 -10.44
CA THR A 15 9.75 17.24 -9.55
C THR A 15 8.94 17.66 -8.30
N PRO A 16 7.78 17.04 -8.06
CA PRO A 16 6.97 17.39 -6.90
C PRO A 16 7.65 16.94 -5.61
N ASN A 17 7.23 17.56 -4.51
CA ASN A 17 7.46 16.95 -3.22
C ASN A 17 6.72 15.61 -3.16
N ALA A 18 7.45 14.53 -2.90
CA ALA A 18 6.89 13.18 -2.85
C ALA A 18 5.75 13.07 -1.81
N LEU A 19 5.86 13.81 -0.71
CA LEU A 19 4.82 13.89 0.31
C LEU A 19 3.52 14.51 -0.23
N LEU A 20 3.62 15.55 -1.07
CA LEU A 20 2.42 16.15 -1.69
C LEU A 20 1.71 15.18 -2.63
N CYS A 21 2.47 14.34 -3.35
CA CYS A 21 1.88 13.29 -4.20
C CYS A 21 1.13 12.25 -3.35
N ALA A 22 1.74 11.83 -2.25
CA ALA A 22 1.13 10.89 -1.32
C ALA A 22 -0.14 11.44 -0.65
N LEU A 23 -0.08 12.67 -0.15
CA LEU A 23 -1.24 13.35 0.45
C LEU A 23 -2.35 13.55 -0.58
N GLY A 24 -2.01 13.95 -1.81
CA GLY A 24 -2.99 14.10 -2.90
C GLY A 24 -3.70 12.78 -3.21
N ALA A 25 -2.99 11.65 -3.19
CA ALA A 25 -3.59 10.33 -3.38
C ALA A 25 -4.55 9.97 -2.24
N VAL A 26 -4.17 10.21 -0.99
CA VAL A 26 -5.04 9.95 0.18
C VAL A 26 -6.29 10.82 0.13
N VAL A 27 -6.13 12.12 -0.16
CA VAL A 27 -7.27 13.05 -0.29
C VAL A 27 -8.20 12.63 -1.44
N PHE A 28 -7.63 12.17 -2.56
CA PHE A 28 -8.41 11.63 -3.66
C PHE A 28 -9.23 10.39 -3.24
N LEU A 29 -8.60 9.43 -2.57
CA LEU A 29 -9.26 8.20 -2.10
C LEU A 29 -10.38 8.52 -1.11
N ALA A 30 -10.12 9.39 -0.13
CA ALA A 30 -11.10 9.80 0.85
C ALA A 30 -12.27 10.56 0.21
N GLY A 31 -11.95 11.51 -0.69
CA GLY A 31 -12.96 12.29 -1.42
C GLY A 31 -13.79 11.42 -2.36
N PHE A 32 -13.16 10.51 -3.10
CA PHE A 32 -13.85 9.56 -3.96
C PHE A 32 -14.81 8.69 -3.15
N TYR A 33 -14.34 8.13 -2.04
CA TYR A 33 -15.15 7.30 -1.18
C TYR A 33 -16.36 8.06 -0.65
N PHE A 34 -16.14 9.28 -0.12
CA PHE A 34 -17.21 10.13 0.35
C PHE A 34 -18.24 10.48 -0.74
N LEU A 35 -17.78 10.80 -1.94
CA LEU A 35 -18.67 11.13 -3.06
C LEU A 35 -19.53 9.93 -3.49
N CYS A 36 -18.94 8.73 -3.50
CA CYS A 36 -19.65 7.51 -3.91
C CYS A 36 -20.63 7.00 -2.85
N TYR A 37 -20.21 6.99 -1.59
CA TYR A 37 -20.95 6.31 -0.52
C TYR A 37 -21.59 7.28 0.48
N ARG A 38 -21.30 8.57 0.37
CA ARG A 38 -21.80 9.62 1.30
C ARG A 38 -21.45 9.35 2.77
N THR A 39 -20.42 8.56 3.00
CA THR A 39 -19.94 8.14 4.31
C THR A 39 -18.49 8.54 4.47
N PRO A 40 -18.10 9.25 5.52
CA PRO A 40 -16.69 9.57 5.79
C PRO A 40 -15.92 8.30 6.17
N LEU A 41 -14.61 8.29 5.90
CA LEU A 41 -13.76 7.09 6.10
C LEU A 41 -13.74 6.58 7.54
N ASN A 42 -13.90 7.46 8.53
CA ASN A 42 -13.96 7.08 9.94
C ASN A 42 -15.26 6.35 10.33
N GLU A 43 -16.26 6.37 9.46
CA GLU A 43 -17.55 5.72 9.66
C GLU A 43 -17.75 4.51 8.73
N VAL A 44 -16.70 4.09 8.03
CA VAL A 44 -16.77 2.92 7.14
C VAL A 44 -16.93 1.66 7.97
N TRP A 45 -17.91 0.86 7.60
CA TRP A 45 -18.16 -0.45 8.20
C TRP A 45 -17.46 -1.55 7.40
N LEU A 46 -16.75 -2.42 8.10
CA LEU A 46 -16.18 -3.62 7.51
C LEU A 46 -17.18 -4.80 7.59
N PRO A 47 -17.20 -5.66 6.60
CA PRO A 47 -16.41 -5.64 5.37
C PRO A 47 -16.98 -4.64 4.34
N THR A 48 -16.10 -3.91 3.65
CA THR A 48 -16.48 -3.04 2.53
C THR A 48 -16.57 -3.81 1.22
N THR A 49 -16.03 -5.01 1.19
CA THR A 49 -16.13 -5.97 0.09
C THR A 49 -17.01 -7.15 0.52
N MET A 50 -17.36 -8.02 -0.41
CA MET A 50 -18.10 -9.25 -0.08
C MET A 50 -17.23 -10.34 0.58
N ASN A 51 -15.94 -10.05 0.81
CA ASN A 51 -14.99 -11.00 1.37
C ASN A 51 -14.89 -10.84 2.88
N ASN A 52 -15.07 -11.92 3.62
CA ASN A 52 -14.90 -11.95 5.07
C ASN A 52 -13.44 -11.71 5.53
N ASP A 53 -12.48 -11.80 4.61
CA ASP A 53 -11.06 -11.62 4.89
C ASP A 53 -10.75 -10.28 5.54
N GLU A 54 -11.45 -9.21 5.16
CA GLU A 54 -11.27 -7.88 5.75
C GLU A 54 -11.56 -7.88 7.24
N ALA A 55 -12.66 -8.49 7.64
CA ALA A 55 -13.03 -8.60 9.05
C ALA A 55 -12.05 -9.48 9.82
N LEU A 56 -11.58 -10.57 9.18
CA LEU A 56 -10.60 -11.48 9.75
C LEU A 56 -9.27 -10.79 10.01
N TYR A 57 -8.71 -10.09 9.03
CA TYR A 57 -7.44 -9.36 9.20
C TYR A 57 -7.57 -8.27 10.25
N ASN A 58 -8.63 -7.48 10.19
CA ASN A 58 -8.83 -6.41 11.16
C ASN A 58 -8.93 -6.94 12.59
N ARG A 59 -9.68 -8.02 12.82
CA ARG A 59 -9.80 -8.65 14.13
C ARG A 59 -8.48 -9.18 14.67
N GLN A 60 -7.68 -9.82 13.83
CA GLN A 60 -6.36 -10.31 14.24
C GLN A 60 -5.41 -9.15 14.57
N VAL A 61 -5.41 -8.08 13.78
CA VAL A 61 -4.61 -6.88 14.05
C VAL A 61 -5.06 -6.24 15.36
N VAL A 62 -6.35 -6.05 15.58
CA VAL A 62 -6.90 -5.52 16.84
C VAL A 62 -6.49 -6.40 18.01
N SER A 63 -6.58 -7.73 17.87
CA SER A 63 -6.19 -8.68 18.91
C SER A 63 -4.71 -8.58 19.27
N VAL A 64 -3.83 -8.44 18.27
CA VAL A 64 -2.40 -8.23 18.50
C VAL A 64 -2.14 -6.89 19.22
N LEU A 65 -2.83 -5.82 18.82
CA LEU A 65 -2.69 -4.50 19.45
C LEU A 65 -3.17 -4.48 20.91
N THR A 66 -4.20 -5.25 21.24
CA THR A 66 -4.81 -5.25 22.58
C THR A 66 -4.21 -6.30 23.53
N HIS A 67 -3.78 -7.44 22.99
CA HIS A 67 -3.37 -8.60 23.78
C HIS A 67 -1.97 -9.12 23.45
N GLY A 68 -1.27 -8.51 22.48
CA GLY A 68 0.05 -8.96 22.04
C GLY A 68 0.04 -10.23 21.18
N GLY A 69 -1.12 -10.77 20.87
CA GLY A 69 -1.27 -11.98 20.05
C GLY A 69 -2.71 -12.22 19.61
N PRO A 70 -2.95 -13.15 18.70
CA PRO A 70 -4.31 -13.47 18.23
C PRO A 70 -5.09 -14.15 19.36
N GLN A 71 -6.26 -13.61 19.66
CA GLN A 71 -7.18 -14.22 20.62
C GLN A 71 -8.59 -14.23 20.01
N GLY A 72 -9.19 -15.41 19.95
CA GLY A 72 -10.57 -15.57 19.56
C GLY A 72 -10.91 -14.92 18.22
N TYR A 73 -10.59 -15.54 17.13
CA TYR A 73 -11.03 -15.06 15.81
C TYR A 73 -12.08 -15.98 15.20
N PHE A 74 -12.79 -15.49 14.22
CA PHE A 74 -13.64 -16.35 13.40
C PHE A 74 -12.78 -17.22 12.52
N GLY A 75 -13.00 -18.53 12.57
CA GLY A 75 -12.43 -19.42 11.60
C GLY A 75 -12.98 -19.12 10.19
N TYR A 76 -12.17 -19.44 9.20
CA TYR A 76 -12.61 -19.42 7.81
C TYR A 76 -13.77 -20.41 7.63
N GLN A 77 -14.83 -20.02 6.92
CA GLN A 77 -16.02 -20.85 6.71
C GLN A 77 -16.74 -21.29 8.01
N GLU A 78 -16.86 -20.39 8.97
CA GLU A 78 -17.57 -20.68 10.24
C GLU A 78 -16.96 -21.81 11.06
N SER A 79 -15.72 -22.18 10.81
CA SER A 79 -15.00 -23.15 11.62
C SER A 79 -14.76 -22.63 13.03
N THR A 80 -14.45 -23.52 13.94
CA THR A 80 -14.21 -23.22 15.36
C THR A 80 -13.14 -22.15 15.52
N ALA A 81 -13.37 -21.16 16.37
CA ALA A 81 -12.39 -20.12 16.68
C ALA A 81 -11.14 -20.74 17.31
N ASP A 82 -10.00 -20.57 16.65
CA ASP A 82 -8.71 -21.00 17.18
C ASP A 82 -8.09 -19.88 18.01
N ILE A 83 -7.97 -20.08 19.30
CA ILE A 83 -7.31 -19.13 20.21
C ILE A 83 -5.79 -19.30 20.06
N GLY A 84 -5.09 -18.14 19.91
CA GLY A 84 -3.62 -18.14 19.83
C GLY A 84 -3.04 -18.50 18.47
N ARG A 85 -3.86 -18.69 17.45
CA ARG A 85 -3.43 -19.00 16.09
C ARG A 85 -3.66 -17.85 15.12
N TYR A 86 -2.72 -17.65 14.22
CA TYR A 86 -2.87 -16.73 13.10
C TYR A 86 -3.60 -17.42 11.94
N GLY A 87 -4.37 -16.65 11.19
CA GLY A 87 -5.02 -17.14 9.97
C GLY A 87 -4.03 -17.51 8.85
N THR A 88 -4.56 -17.83 7.70
CA THR A 88 -3.88 -18.43 6.54
C THR A 88 -2.57 -17.74 6.13
N TRP A 89 -2.48 -16.42 6.26
CA TRP A 89 -1.31 -15.62 5.85
C TRP A 89 -0.27 -15.46 6.96
N GLY A 90 -0.48 -16.14 8.08
CA GLY A 90 0.49 -16.28 9.16
C GLY A 90 0.75 -15.00 9.95
N PRO A 91 1.71 -15.05 10.90
CA PRO A 91 1.95 -13.95 11.83
C PRO A 91 2.53 -12.72 11.12
N LEU A 92 3.35 -12.88 10.08
CA LEU A 92 4.10 -11.79 9.48
C LEU A 92 3.18 -10.71 8.91
N LEU A 93 2.13 -11.10 8.17
CA LEU A 93 1.17 -10.15 7.61
C LEU A 93 0.46 -9.36 8.73
N ILE A 94 0.01 -10.04 9.77
CA ILE A 94 -0.72 -9.40 10.86
C ILE A 94 0.18 -8.42 11.62
N TRP A 95 1.43 -8.79 11.92
CA TRP A 95 2.39 -7.90 12.54
C TRP A 95 2.79 -6.73 11.64
N ALA A 96 2.87 -6.93 10.34
CA ALA A 96 3.14 -5.85 9.38
C ALA A 96 2.02 -4.78 9.37
N TYR A 97 0.80 -5.15 9.74
CA TYR A 97 -0.30 -4.21 9.97
C TYR A 97 -0.35 -3.71 11.42
N ALA A 98 -0.05 -4.55 12.40
CA ALA A 98 -0.09 -4.15 13.81
C ALA A 98 0.93 -3.07 14.14
N LEU A 99 2.14 -3.12 13.56
CA LEU A 99 3.16 -2.09 13.78
C LEU A 99 2.69 -0.67 13.38
N PRO A 100 2.27 -0.40 12.12
CA PRO A 100 1.68 0.90 11.80
C PRO A 100 0.33 1.12 12.51
N GLY A 101 -0.39 0.07 12.86
CA GLY A 101 -1.63 0.13 13.61
C GLY A 101 -1.49 0.78 15.00
N LEU A 102 -0.30 0.73 15.60
CA LEU A 102 0.01 1.47 16.84
C LEU A 102 -0.26 2.97 16.73
N LEU A 103 -0.19 3.55 15.52
CA LEU A 103 -0.48 4.97 15.28
C LEU A 103 -1.97 5.29 15.34
N PHE A 104 -2.82 4.31 15.05
CA PHE A 104 -4.27 4.50 14.90
C PHE A 104 -5.07 3.88 16.06
N GLY A 105 -4.40 3.08 16.89
CA GLY A 105 -5.04 2.33 17.98
C GLY A 105 -5.88 1.15 17.50
N ALA A 106 -6.33 0.35 18.45
CA ALA A 106 -7.19 -0.81 18.20
C ALA A 106 -8.62 -0.36 17.89
N SER A 107 -8.93 -0.22 16.61
CA SER A 107 -10.24 0.20 16.12
C SER A 107 -10.78 -0.75 15.05
N VAL A 108 -12.08 -0.65 14.78
CA VAL A 108 -12.75 -1.43 13.72
C VAL A 108 -12.14 -1.17 12.33
N ASN A 109 -11.52 -0.02 12.13
CA ASN A 109 -10.97 0.41 10.85
C ASN A 109 -9.44 0.51 10.84
N VAL A 110 -8.73 -0.12 11.79
CA VAL A 110 -7.27 0.03 11.88
C VAL A 110 -6.55 -0.42 10.61
N VAL A 111 -6.98 -1.51 9.98
CA VAL A 111 -6.36 -2.00 8.73
C VAL A 111 -6.63 -1.04 7.57
N LEU A 112 -7.81 -0.44 7.49
CA LEU A 112 -8.12 0.59 6.49
C LEU A 112 -7.17 1.80 6.62
N TRP A 113 -6.95 2.29 7.84
CA TRP A 113 -6.02 3.39 8.08
C TRP A 113 -4.57 3.02 7.74
N CYS A 114 -4.18 1.79 8.07
CA CYS A 114 -2.87 1.25 7.64
C CYS A 114 -2.77 1.19 6.12
N ASN A 115 -3.82 0.77 5.41
CA ASN A 115 -3.83 0.72 3.94
C ASN A 115 -3.63 2.10 3.31
N LEU A 116 -4.29 3.13 3.83
CA LEU A 116 -4.07 4.50 3.37
C LEU A 116 -2.63 4.97 3.62
N LEU A 117 -2.06 4.63 4.76
CA LEU A 117 -0.66 4.94 5.07
C LEU A 117 0.29 4.18 4.13
N LEU A 118 0.08 2.89 3.94
CA LEU A 118 0.92 2.04 3.10
C LEU A 118 0.94 2.54 1.64
N ILE A 119 -0.23 2.81 1.06
CA ILE A 119 -0.29 3.30 -0.32
C ILE A 119 0.33 4.70 -0.44
N ALA A 120 0.16 5.56 0.57
CA ALA A 120 0.82 6.86 0.61
C ALA A 120 2.34 6.73 0.61
N VAL A 121 2.89 5.82 1.44
CA VAL A 121 4.34 5.51 1.48
C VAL A 121 4.80 4.97 0.13
N GLY A 122 4.07 4.02 -0.46
CA GLY A 122 4.41 3.45 -1.78
C GLY A 122 4.48 4.52 -2.87
N ILE A 123 3.48 5.39 -2.96
CA ILE A 123 3.45 6.49 -3.93
C ILE A 123 4.58 7.50 -3.67
N ALA A 124 4.82 7.87 -2.41
CA ALA A 124 5.89 8.82 -2.06
C ALA A 124 7.27 8.28 -2.45
N VAL A 125 7.56 7.04 -2.09
CA VAL A 125 8.85 6.41 -2.41
C VAL A 125 9.00 6.22 -3.91
N PHE A 126 7.97 5.73 -4.60
CA PHE A 126 8.01 5.58 -6.05
C PHE A 126 8.25 6.93 -6.74
N ALA A 127 7.47 7.96 -6.41
CA ALA A 127 7.61 9.29 -7.01
C ALA A 127 9.04 9.85 -6.79
N ARG A 128 9.59 9.66 -5.59
CA ARG A 128 10.96 10.10 -5.25
C ARG A 128 12.04 9.32 -5.97
N CYS A 129 11.92 7.99 -5.98
CA CYS A 129 12.89 7.08 -6.59
C CYS A 129 12.86 7.17 -8.12
N ALA A 130 11.70 7.23 -8.74
CA ALA A 130 11.55 7.37 -10.18
C ALA A 130 11.74 8.82 -10.68
N ARG A 131 11.84 9.81 -9.78
CA ARG A 131 11.94 11.25 -10.08
C ARG A 131 10.78 11.73 -10.96
N LEU A 132 9.56 11.33 -10.61
CA LEU A 132 8.39 11.72 -11.37
C LEU A 132 8.16 13.23 -11.30
N ASN A 133 7.64 13.80 -12.37
CA ASN A 133 7.06 15.13 -12.36
C ASN A 133 5.56 15.09 -12.00
N TYR A 134 4.91 16.24 -11.81
CA TYR A 134 3.50 16.29 -11.39
C TYR A 134 2.56 15.55 -12.34
N TRP A 135 2.76 15.69 -13.68
CA TRP A 135 1.94 14.97 -14.66
C TRP A 135 2.09 13.47 -14.56
N GLN A 136 3.30 12.99 -14.33
CA GLN A 136 3.59 11.58 -14.14
C GLN A 136 2.98 11.05 -12.81
N CYS A 137 2.99 11.86 -11.75
CA CYS A 137 2.31 11.49 -10.50
C CYS A 137 0.79 11.42 -10.70
N ILE A 138 0.20 12.38 -11.41
CA ILE A 138 -1.24 12.35 -11.73
C ILE A 138 -1.56 11.12 -12.58
N ALA A 139 -0.74 10.84 -13.59
CA ALA A 139 -0.92 9.66 -14.45
C ALA A 139 -0.78 8.34 -13.66
N LEU A 140 0.19 8.26 -12.73
CA LEU A 140 0.35 7.11 -11.83
C LEU A 140 -0.90 6.90 -10.97
N CYS A 141 -1.36 7.93 -10.28
CA CYS A 141 -2.57 7.84 -9.46
C CYS A 141 -3.81 7.52 -10.33
N GLY A 142 -3.92 8.14 -11.50
CA GLY A 142 -4.97 7.84 -12.47
C GLY A 142 -4.94 6.38 -12.91
N ALA A 143 -3.76 5.83 -13.23
CA ALA A 143 -3.63 4.42 -13.62
C ALA A 143 -3.96 3.47 -12.47
N LEU A 144 -3.47 3.74 -11.25
CA LEU A 144 -3.74 2.90 -10.08
C LEU A 144 -5.22 2.90 -9.70
N PHE A 145 -5.85 4.08 -9.68
CA PHE A 145 -7.21 4.22 -9.14
C PHE A 145 -8.30 4.19 -10.21
N SER A 146 -7.97 4.10 -11.50
CA SER A 146 -8.95 3.79 -12.56
C SER A 146 -9.37 2.32 -12.56
N ILE A 147 -8.59 1.45 -11.92
CA ILE A 147 -8.89 0.04 -11.79
C ILE A 147 -9.64 -0.17 -10.48
N MET A 148 -10.82 -0.79 -10.54
CA MET A 148 -11.71 -0.98 -9.40
C MET A 148 -11.05 -1.72 -8.23
N LEU A 149 -10.23 -2.73 -8.51
CA LEU A 149 -9.60 -3.55 -7.47
C LEU A 149 -8.62 -2.75 -6.60
N PRO A 150 -7.59 -2.06 -7.14
CA PRO A 150 -6.72 -1.20 -6.34
C PRO A 150 -7.49 -0.11 -5.59
N LEU A 151 -8.45 0.54 -6.25
CA LEU A 151 -9.24 1.60 -5.64
C LEU A 151 -9.97 1.12 -4.39
N ARG A 152 -10.69 -0.01 -4.48
CA ARG A 152 -11.41 -0.59 -3.34
C ARG A 152 -10.47 -1.07 -2.24
N SER A 153 -9.40 -1.77 -2.60
CA SER A 153 -8.47 -2.34 -1.63
C SER A 153 -7.78 -1.28 -0.78
N CYS A 154 -7.51 -0.10 -1.36
CA CYS A 154 -6.89 0.99 -0.60
C CYS A 154 -7.81 1.61 0.46
N VAL A 155 -9.14 1.48 0.32
CA VAL A 155 -10.15 2.02 1.25
C VAL A 155 -10.95 0.91 1.92
N SER A 156 -10.33 -0.22 2.15
CA SER A 156 -10.93 -1.42 2.76
C SER A 156 -10.03 -1.99 3.85
N GLY A 157 -10.49 -3.04 4.52
CA GLY A 157 -9.69 -3.85 5.43
C GLY A 157 -8.88 -4.96 4.75
N ALA A 158 -8.85 -4.99 3.41
CA ALA A 158 -8.15 -6.01 2.64
C ALA A 158 -6.62 -5.80 2.63
N SER A 159 -5.85 -6.88 2.46
CA SER A 159 -4.37 -6.82 2.52
C SER A 159 -3.70 -6.38 1.22
N GLU A 160 -4.45 -6.21 0.14
CA GLU A 160 -3.93 -5.91 -1.20
C GLU A 160 -3.20 -4.57 -1.28
N ALA A 161 -3.57 -3.58 -0.46
CA ALA A 161 -2.88 -2.29 -0.43
C ALA A 161 -1.40 -2.41 -0.03
N MET A 162 -1.06 -3.38 0.83
CA MET A 162 0.34 -3.70 1.16
C MET A 162 1.10 -4.20 -0.07
N HIS A 163 0.49 -5.06 -0.87
CA HIS A 163 1.10 -5.58 -2.09
C HIS A 163 1.31 -4.48 -3.13
N TYR A 164 0.35 -3.55 -3.28
CA TYR A 164 0.54 -2.38 -4.16
C TYR A 164 1.67 -1.48 -3.65
N MET A 165 1.77 -1.27 -2.34
CA MET A 165 2.88 -0.52 -1.75
C MET A 165 4.22 -1.20 -2.05
N LEU A 166 4.33 -2.52 -1.81
CA LEU A 166 5.57 -3.28 -2.07
C LEU A 166 5.92 -3.28 -3.56
N ALA A 167 4.96 -3.44 -4.46
CA ALA A 167 5.18 -3.34 -5.90
C ALA A 167 5.72 -1.95 -6.30
N LEU A 168 5.16 -0.87 -5.74
CA LEU A 168 5.66 0.49 -5.97
C LEU A 168 7.08 0.67 -5.42
N LEU A 169 7.40 0.09 -4.26
CA LEU A 169 8.76 0.09 -3.71
C LEU A 169 9.74 -0.65 -4.62
N ILE A 170 9.38 -1.84 -5.08
CA ILE A 170 10.21 -2.66 -5.96
C ILE A 170 10.51 -1.90 -7.26
N VAL A 171 9.48 -1.43 -7.96
CA VAL A 171 9.66 -0.73 -9.24
C VAL A 171 10.37 0.61 -9.05
N GLY A 172 10.07 1.34 -7.97
CA GLY A 172 10.73 2.61 -7.67
C GLY A 172 12.23 2.43 -7.37
N THR A 173 12.57 1.47 -6.51
CA THR A 173 13.97 1.17 -6.16
C THR A 173 14.74 0.61 -7.36
N ALA A 174 14.12 -0.23 -8.19
CA ALA A 174 14.68 -0.69 -9.44
C ALA A 174 14.99 0.47 -10.39
N ALA A 175 14.06 1.42 -10.57
CA ALA A 175 14.30 2.61 -11.38
C ALA A 175 15.46 3.47 -10.84
N ALA A 176 15.59 3.58 -9.52
CA ALA A 176 16.72 4.28 -8.90
C ALA A 176 18.05 3.51 -9.07
N LEU A 177 18.00 2.17 -8.99
CA LEU A 177 19.14 1.29 -9.22
C LEU A 177 19.65 1.42 -10.65
N HIS A 178 18.80 1.21 -11.65
CA HIS A 178 19.18 1.35 -13.08
C HIS A 178 19.77 2.73 -13.42
N ARG A 179 19.29 3.78 -12.76
CA ARG A 179 19.77 5.13 -13.01
C ARG A 179 21.12 5.42 -12.34
N SER A 180 21.39 4.85 -11.18
CA SER A 180 22.54 5.24 -10.34
C SER A 180 23.61 4.17 -10.17
N GLY A 181 23.30 2.90 -10.43
CA GLY A 181 24.19 1.75 -10.20
C GLY A 181 24.56 1.50 -8.72
N LYS A 182 23.89 2.19 -7.76
CA LYS A 182 24.30 2.11 -6.35
C LYS A 182 23.80 0.84 -5.69
N THR A 183 24.72 0.10 -5.06
CA THR A 183 24.41 -1.15 -4.33
C THR A 183 23.29 -1.00 -3.28
N GLY A 184 23.18 0.17 -2.65
CA GLY A 184 22.09 0.42 -1.69
C GLY A 184 20.69 0.27 -2.30
N TRP A 185 20.50 0.66 -3.57
CA TRP A 185 19.22 0.45 -4.27
C TRP A 185 19.00 -1.01 -4.64
N LEU A 186 20.07 -1.75 -4.96
CA LEU A 186 19.99 -3.20 -5.18
C LEU A 186 19.50 -3.91 -3.92
N ILE A 187 20.11 -3.59 -2.76
CA ILE A 187 19.70 -4.17 -1.48
C ILE A 187 18.25 -3.81 -1.15
N ALA A 188 17.86 -2.55 -1.34
CA ALA A 188 16.47 -2.11 -1.08
C ALA A 188 15.45 -2.82 -1.99
N CYS A 189 15.77 -2.96 -3.29
CA CYS A 189 14.94 -3.68 -4.25
C CYS A 189 14.81 -5.16 -3.89
N ALA A 190 15.93 -5.83 -3.61
CA ALA A 190 15.96 -7.23 -3.22
C ALA A 190 15.22 -7.48 -1.91
N ALA A 191 15.38 -6.60 -0.92
CA ALA A 191 14.64 -6.70 0.35
C ALA A 191 13.13 -6.56 0.14
N ALA A 192 12.69 -5.61 -0.67
CA ALA A 192 11.26 -5.46 -1.00
C ALA A 192 10.72 -6.69 -1.75
N CYS A 193 11.49 -7.25 -2.71
CA CYS A 193 11.14 -8.50 -3.40
C CYS A 193 11.03 -9.68 -2.42
N ALA A 194 11.97 -9.80 -1.47
CA ALA A 194 11.96 -10.87 -0.47
C ALA A 194 10.72 -10.79 0.43
N VAL A 195 10.40 -9.60 0.94
CA VAL A 195 9.22 -9.38 1.77
C VAL A 195 7.95 -9.72 0.99
N GLU A 196 7.81 -9.24 -0.25
CA GLU A 196 6.65 -9.52 -1.07
C GLU A 196 6.52 -11.01 -1.40
N THR A 197 7.64 -11.69 -1.66
CA THR A 197 7.64 -13.14 -1.92
C THR A 197 7.22 -13.97 -0.70
N ILE A 198 7.58 -13.53 0.51
CA ILE A 198 7.13 -14.18 1.75
C ILE A 198 5.61 -14.05 1.91
N PHE A 199 5.05 -12.87 1.60
CA PHE A 199 3.60 -12.68 1.65
C PHE A 199 2.87 -13.39 0.51
N ARG A 200 3.43 -13.36 -0.70
CA ARG A 200 2.82 -13.92 -1.91
C ARG A 200 3.88 -14.64 -2.74
N PRO A 201 3.98 -15.97 -2.69
CA PRO A 201 5.03 -16.74 -3.41
C PRO A 201 5.11 -16.47 -4.90
N TYR A 202 3.99 -16.15 -5.57
CA TYR A 202 4.00 -15.80 -6.99
C TYR A 202 4.71 -14.45 -7.28
N ALA A 203 4.98 -13.64 -6.27
CA ALA A 203 5.78 -12.43 -6.40
C ALA A 203 7.27 -12.70 -6.69
N LEU A 204 7.70 -13.95 -6.74
CA LEU A 204 9.01 -14.35 -7.28
C LEU A 204 9.29 -13.72 -8.65
N LEU A 205 8.26 -13.43 -9.45
CA LEU A 205 8.41 -12.73 -10.74
C LEU A 205 9.05 -11.34 -10.60
N PHE A 206 8.89 -10.67 -9.47
CA PHE A 206 9.53 -9.37 -9.26
C PHE A 206 11.06 -9.42 -9.12
N TRP A 207 11.63 -10.61 -8.85
CA TRP A 207 13.09 -10.77 -8.79
C TRP A 207 13.79 -10.48 -10.11
N VAL A 208 13.05 -10.43 -11.22
CA VAL A 208 13.59 -9.99 -12.51
C VAL A 208 14.26 -8.61 -12.40
N PHE A 209 13.73 -7.70 -11.58
CA PHE A 209 14.25 -6.33 -11.44
C PHE A 209 15.66 -6.28 -10.81
N PRO A 210 15.94 -6.85 -9.63
CA PRO A 210 17.30 -6.87 -9.09
C PRO A 210 18.24 -7.76 -9.90
N LEU A 211 17.77 -8.89 -10.45
CA LEU A 211 18.60 -9.82 -11.23
C LEU A 211 19.09 -9.20 -12.54
N THR A 212 18.23 -8.50 -13.28
CA THR A 212 18.63 -7.81 -14.52
C THR A 212 19.65 -6.71 -14.24
N ALA A 213 19.55 -6.01 -13.11
CA ALA A 213 20.53 -5.00 -12.74
C ALA A 213 21.89 -5.60 -12.40
N VAL A 214 21.95 -6.79 -11.77
CA VAL A 214 23.21 -7.52 -11.53
C VAL A 214 23.79 -8.05 -12.81
N TRP A 215 22.96 -8.50 -13.76
CA TRP A 215 23.41 -9.03 -15.05
C TRP A 215 24.04 -7.94 -15.94
N GLN A 216 23.62 -6.70 -15.83
CA GLN A 216 24.09 -5.57 -16.66
C GLN A 216 25.37 -4.90 -16.13
N ASN A 217 25.81 -5.21 -14.91
CA ASN A 217 27.01 -4.69 -14.30
C ASN A 217 28.12 -5.74 -14.24
#